data_bf85dc5af080f1b433ff12fb0ad8a2a1
#
_entry.id   bf85dc5af080f1b433ff12fb0ad8a2a1
#
_cell.length_a   1.000
_cell.length_b   1.000
_cell.length_c   1.000
_cell.angle_alpha   90.00
_cell.angle_beta   90.00
_cell.angle_gamma   90.00
#
_symmetry.space_group_name_H-M   'P 1'
#
loop_
_entity.id
_entity.type
_entity.pdbx_description
1 polymer ?
#
loop_
_entity_poly.entity_id
_entity_poly.type
_entity_poly.pdbx_seq_one_letter_code
_entity_poly.pdbx_strand_id
1 'polypeptide(L)'
;MEYALKYQKNLKGLIISNMMSSIPEYNLYAQEVLGPQLNPEVYEEIKMIEANEDYTNPRYSELLFNHYYTEHVLRLPVNEWPEAILRTFNHANNQVYVHMQGHSEFGITGDATLKDWDVKNRLKEITVPTLVIGAKYDTMDPNHMEWMSKEVQNGSYLFCPNGSHLSQYDDQKNYFNGIINF
;
A
#
# COMPACT_ATOMS: atom_id res chain seq x y z
N MET A 1 -7.97 9.07 5.42
CA MET A 1 -9.18 9.55 4.73
C MET A 1 -10.41 9.63 5.63
N GLU A 2 -10.83 8.58 6.31
CA GLU A 2 -12.04 8.58 7.17
C GLU A 2 -12.09 9.73 8.21
N TYR A 3 -10.97 10.04 8.87
CA TYR A 3 -10.92 11.15 9.79
C TYR A 3 -11.18 12.50 9.08
N ALA A 4 -10.57 12.71 7.92
CA ALA A 4 -10.78 13.92 7.14
C ALA A 4 -12.24 14.08 6.73
N LEU A 5 -12.87 13.02 6.23
CA LEU A 5 -14.28 13.02 5.83
C LEU A 5 -15.24 13.38 6.98
N LYS A 6 -14.85 13.14 8.23
CA LYS A 6 -15.68 13.41 9.42
C LYS A 6 -15.29 14.69 10.16
N TYR A 7 -13.99 15.02 10.20
CA TYR A 7 -13.45 16.00 11.14
C TYR A 7 -12.43 16.94 10.52
N GLN A 8 -12.44 17.15 9.19
CA GLN A 8 -11.45 17.96 8.47
C GLN A 8 -11.30 19.39 8.99
N LYS A 9 -12.32 19.95 9.65
CA LYS A 9 -12.22 21.26 10.32
C LYS A 9 -11.10 21.34 11.39
N ASN A 10 -10.64 20.18 11.86
CA ASN A 10 -9.55 20.08 12.83
C ASN A 10 -8.18 19.88 12.16
N LEU A 11 -8.14 19.79 10.82
CA LEU A 11 -6.92 19.59 10.04
C LEU A 11 -6.47 20.88 9.38
N LYS A 12 -5.16 21.10 9.33
CA LYS A 12 -4.52 22.14 8.52
C LYS A 12 -4.21 21.63 7.11
N GLY A 13 -4.01 20.36 6.95
CA GLY A 13 -3.74 19.66 5.70
C GLY A 13 -3.83 18.16 5.91
N LEU A 14 -3.79 17.40 4.82
CA LEU A 14 -3.83 15.94 4.79
C LEU A 14 -2.73 15.43 3.88
N ILE A 15 -1.98 14.44 4.33
CA ILE A 15 -1.06 13.67 3.49
C ILE A 15 -1.62 12.27 3.38
N ILE A 16 -1.84 11.81 2.15
CA ILE A 16 -2.24 10.43 1.83
C ILE A 16 -1.04 9.79 1.13
N SER A 17 -0.34 8.93 1.84
CA SER A 17 0.84 8.23 1.34
C SER A 17 0.58 6.74 1.30
N ASN A 18 0.82 6.13 0.15
CA ASN A 18 0.82 4.69 -0.04
C ASN A 18 -0.49 4.02 0.41
N MET A 19 -1.66 4.62 0.07
CA MET A 19 -2.97 4.07 0.39
C MET A 19 -4.03 4.51 -0.62
N MET A 20 -4.56 3.57 -1.37
CA MET A 20 -5.69 3.78 -2.29
C MET A 20 -6.99 4.10 -1.52
N SER A 21 -7.95 4.70 -2.21
CA SER A 21 -9.24 5.08 -1.63
C SER A 21 -10.32 3.98 -1.74
N SER A 22 -9.94 2.81 -2.24
CA SER A 22 -10.85 1.69 -2.48
C SER A 22 -10.11 0.36 -2.37
N ILE A 23 -10.58 -0.53 -1.54
CA ILE A 23 -10.07 -1.90 -1.44
C ILE A 23 -10.46 -2.75 -2.66
N PRO A 24 -11.68 -2.66 -3.22
CA PRO A 24 -11.97 -3.33 -4.48
C PRO A 24 -11.00 -2.98 -5.61
N GLU A 25 -10.62 -1.70 -5.76
CA GLU A 25 -9.62 -1.29 -6.77
C GLU A 25 -8.20 -1.80 -6.42
N TYR A 26 -7.84 -1.80 -5.14
CA TYR A 26 -6.58 -2.41 -4.70
C TYR A 26 -6.53 -3.90 -5.06
N ASN A 27 -7.60 -4.64 -4.81
CA ASN A 27 -7.67 -6.07 -5.13
C ASN A 27 -7.48 -6.31 -6.64
N LEU A 28 -8.12 -5.51 -7.49
CA LEU A 28 -7.93 -5.59 -8.95
C LEU A 28 -6.47 -5.34 -9.33
N TYR A 29 -5.86 -4.28 -8.81
CA TYR A 29 -4.46 -3.96 -9.10
C TYR A 29 -3.50 -5.06 -8.61
N ALA A 30 -3.71 -5.58 -7.41
CA ALA A 30 -2.88 -6.65 -6.86
C ALA A 30 -2.95 -7.94 -7.70
N GLN A 31 -4.15 -8.32 -8.17
CA GLN A 31 -4.37 -9.56 -8.91
C GLN A 31 -4.04 -9.44 -10.39
N GLU A 32 -4.35 -8.32 -11.03
CA GLU A 32 -4.21 -8.14 -12.47
C GLU A 32 -2.87 -7.53 -12.89
N VAL A 33 -2.19 -6.84 -11.97
CA VAL A 33 -0.93 -6.16 -12.26
C VAL A 33 0.22 -6.72 -11.43
N LEU A 34 0.14 -6.68 -10.10
CA LEU A 34 1.28 -7.05 -9.26
C LEU A 34 1.56 -8.55 -9.29
N GLY A 35 0.54 -9.39 -9.14
CA GLY A 35 0.69 -10.84 -9.21
C GLY A 35 1.35 -11.30 -10.52
N PRO A 36 0.85 -10.88 -11.70
CA PRO A 36 1.46 -11.24 -12.99
C PRO A 36 2.88 -10.70 -13.24
N GLN A 37 3.36 -9.73 -12.45
CA GLN A 37 4.75 -9.25 -12.54
C GLN A 37 5.74 -10.20 -11.85
N LEU A 38 5.27 -11.08 -10.96
CA LEU A 38 6.13 -12.08 -10.35
C LEU A 38 6.52 -13.15 -11.39
N ASN A 39 7.60 -13.88 -11.08
CA ASN A 39 7.87 -15.13 -11.81
C ASN A 39 6.62 -16.03 -11.76
N PRO A 40 6.14 -16.55 -12.89
CA PRO A 40 4.91 -17.35 -12.92
C PRO A 40 4.91 -18.56 -11.97
N GLU A 41 6.06 -19.25 -11.82
CA GLU A 41 6.17 -20.41 -10.93
C GLU A 41 6.04 -20.00 -9.46
N VAL A 42 6.65 -18.85 -9.10
CA VAL A 42 6.55 -18.26 -7.75
C VAL A 42 5.11 -17.86 -7.45
N TYR A 43 4.45 -17.17 -8.38
CA TYR A 43 3.06 -16.73 -8.19
C TYR A 43 2.08 -17.89 -8.07
N GLU A 44 2.26 -18.96 -8.89
CA GLU A 44 1.45 -20.17 -8.77
C GLU A 44 1.68 -20.88 -7.42
N GLU A 45 2.92 -20.96 -6.93
CA GLU A 45 3.23 -21.54 -5.61
C GLU A 45 2.55 -20.76 -4.48
N ILE A 46 2.61 -19.41 -4.53
CA ILE A 46 1.91 -18.53 -3.58
C ILE A 46 0.40 -18.81 -3.60
N LYS A 47 -0.21 -18.83 -4.78
CA LYS A 47 -1.66 -19.10 -4.92
C LYS A 47 -2.06 -20.48 -4.38
N MET A 48 -1.23 -21.50 -4.56
CA MET A 48 -1.49 -22.83 -4.01
C MET A 48 -1.46 -22.84 -2.49
N ILE A 49 -0.52 -22.12 -1.86
CA ILE A 49 -0.43 -21.99 -0.42
C ILE A 49 -1.66 -21.24 0.12
N GLU A 50 -2.05 -20.14 -0.51
CA GLU A 50 -3.24 -19.35 -0.16
C GLU A 50 -4.53 -20.14 -0.33
N ALA A 51 -4.68 -20.91 -1.41
CA ALA A 51 -5.84 -21.76 -1.65
C ALA A 51 -6.01 -22.87 -0.60
N ASN A 52 -4.92 -23.30 0.04
CA ASN A 52 -4.94 -24.25 1.16
C ASN A 52 -5.01 -23.56 2.53
N GLU A 53 -5.10 -22.23 2.58
CA GLU A 53 -5.09 -21.41 3.81
C GLU A 53 -3.84 -21.68 4.70
N ASP A 54 -2.73 -22.14 4.11
CA ASP A 54 -1.49 -22.52 4.82
C ASP A 54 -0.57 -21.30 5.02
N TYR A 55 -1.12 -20.20 5.55
CA TYR A 55 -0.41 -18.91 5.76
C TYR A 55 0.70 -18.98 6.81
N THR A 56 0.74 -20.04 7.62
CA THR A 56 1.83 -20.28 8.58
C THR A 56 3.03 -21.01 7.98
N ASN A 57 2.94 -21.41 6.74
CA ASN A 57 4.01 -22.06 6.01
C ASN A 57 5.23 -21.14 5.88
N PRO A 58 6.42 -21.53 6.36
CA PRO A 58 7.62 -20.70 6.21
C PRO A 58 7.94 -20.37 4.75
N ARG A 59 7.59 -21.26 3.83
CA ARG A 59 7.78 -21.04 2.39
C ARG A 59 6.95 -19.86 1.87
N TYR A 60 5.75 -19.63 2.38
CA TYR A 60 4.92 -18.48 2.03
C TYR A 60 5.64 -17.16 2.33
N SER A 61 6.15 -17.02 3.56
CA SER A 61 6.92 -15.83 3.95
C SER A 61 8.20 -15.69 3.12
N GLU A 62 8.92 -16.78 2.85
CA GLU A 62 10.13 -16.76 2.02
C GLU A 62 9.83 -16.25 0.60
N LEU A 63 8.76 -16.73 -0.03
CA LEU A 63 8.36 -16.31 -1.37
C LEU A 63 7.99 -14.81 -1.40
N LEU A 64 7.19 -14.35 -0.42
CA LEU A 64 6.82 -12.95 -0.32
C LEU A 64 8.04 -12.05 -0.10
N PHE A 65 8.91 -12.38 0.84
CA PHE A 65 10.09 -11.55 1.12
C PHE A 65 11.05 -11.48 -0.06
N ASN A 66 11.32 -12.60 -0.71
CA ASN A 66 12.33 -12.67 -1.76
C ASN A 66 11.85 -12.17 -3.13
N HIS A 67 10.54 -12.18 -3.41
CA HIS A 67 10.03 -11.92 -4.75
C HIS A 67 8.97 -10.81 -4.82
N TYR A 68 8.30 -10.49 -3.72
CA TYR A 68 7.27 -9.46 -3.71
C TYR A 68 7.68 -8.24 -2.90
N TYR A 69 8.13 -8.42 -1.66
CA TYR A 69 8.46 -7.31 -0.79
C TYR A 69 9.71 -6.55 -1.23
N THR A 70 10.71 -7.24 -1.80
CA THR A 70 11.92 -6.60 -2.38
C THR A 70 11.64 -5.82 -3.66
N GLU A 71 10.49 -6.02 -4.29
CA GLU A 71 10.09 -5.26 -5.48
C GLU A 71 9.06 -4.16 -5.17
N HIS A 72 8.13 -4.42 -4.25
CA HIS A 72 6.97 -3.57 -4.07
C HIS A 72 6.85 -2.92 -2.69
N VAL A 73 7.52 -3.45 -1.65
CA VAL A 73 7.46 -2.89 -0.30
C VAL A 73 8.70 -2.04 0.02
N LEU A 74 9.90 -2.61 -0.12
CA LEU A 74 11.15 -1.88 0.02
C LEU A 74 12.18 -2.47 -0.95
N ARG A 75 12.59 -1.69 -1.93
CA ARG A 75 13.46 -2.10 -3.05
C ARG A 75 14.93 -2.18 -2.67
N LEU A 76 15.21 -2.97 -1.66
CA LEU A 76 16.54 -3.33 -1.18
C LEU A 76 16.59 -4.85 -0.92
N PRO A 77 17.75 -5.49 -1.03
CA PRO A 77 17.91 -6.85 -0.51
C PRO A 77 17.53 -6.91 0.97
N VAL A 78 16.85 -7.99 1.39
CA VAL A 78 16.31 -8.11 2.77
C VAL A 78 17.39 -7.92 3.85
N ASN A 79 18.63 -8.38 3.58
CA ASN A 79 19.75 -8.21 4.50
C ASN A 79 20.27 -6.76 4.60
N GLU A 80 19.81 -5.87 3.73
CA GLU A 80 20.11 -4.43 3.75
C GLU A 80 18.96 -3.59 4.31
N TRP A 81 17.85 -4.22 4.70
CA TRP A 81 16.72 -3.50 5.25
C TRP A 81 17.08 -2.81 6.56
N PRO A 82 16.71 -1.54 6.74
CA PRO A 82 16.97 -0.82 7.98
C PRO A 82 16.35 -1.53 9.20
N GLU A 83 17.06 -1.50 10.32
CA GLU A 83 16.60 -2.10 11.59
C GLU A 83 15.18 -1.65 11.96
N ALA A 84 14.85 -0.37 11.74
CA ALA A 84 13.53 0.18 12.03
C ALA A 84 12.42 -0.53 11.24
N ILE A 85 12.68 -0.95 10.01
CA ILE A 85 11.72 -1.70 9.18
C ILE A 85 11.58 -3.14 9.68
N LEU A 86 12.72 -3.83 9.91
CA LEU A 86 12.69 -5.19 10.46
C LEU A 86 11.96 -5.23 11.81
N ARG A 87 12.21 -4.25 12.67
CA ARG A 87 11.51 -4.09 13.94
C ARG A 87 10.00 -3.89 13.76
N THR A 88 9.56 -3.13 12.75
CA THR A 88 8.14 -2.94 12.44
C THR A 88 7.47 -4.27 12.12
N PHE A 89 8.06 -5.09 11.25
CA PHE A 89 7.54 -6.42 10.92
C PHE A 89 7.49 -7.33 12.18
N ASN A 90 8.54 -7.31 13.01
CA ASN A 90 8.62 -8.13 14.21
C ASN A 90 7.62 -7.74 15.31
N HIS A 91 7.10 -6.50 15.29
CA HIS A 91 6.18 -5.97 16.31
C HIS A 91 4.78 -5.68 15.75
N ALA A 92 4.52 -6.08 14.51
CA ALA A 92 3.18 -5.96 13.94
C ALA A 92 2.16 -6.77 14.76
N ASN A 93 1.01 -6.17 15.06
CA ASN A 93 -0.08 -6.89 15.68
C ASN A 93 -0.84 -7.70 14.64
N ASN A 94 -0.42 -8.94 14.40
CA ASN A 94 -0.99 -9.81 13.39
C ASN A 94 -2.50 -10.07 13.60
N GLN A 95 -3.01 -10.07 14.84
CA GLN A 95 -4.45 -10.24 15.06
C GLN A 95 -5.23 -9.06 14.48
N VAL A 96 -4.75 -7.84 14.69
CA VAL A 96 -5.39 -6.64 14.12
C VAL A 96 -5.21 -6.60 12.61
N TYR A 97 -3.99 -6.86 12.13
CA TYR A 97 -3.68 -6.83 10.70
C TYR A 97 -4.56 -7.82 9.92
N VAL A 98 -4.59 -9.07 10.30
CA VAL A 98 -5.36 -10.12 9.62
C VAL A 98 -6.87 -9.87 9.74
N HIS A 99 -7.36 -9.40 10.89
CA HIS A 99 -8.76 -9.03 11.04
C HIS A 99 -9.17 -7.90 10.10
N MET A 100 -8.28 -6.96 9.82
CA MET A 100 -8.58 -5.81 8.95
C MET A 100 -8.37 -6.14 7.46
N GLN A 101 -7.27 -6.77 7.12
CA GLN A 101 -6.81 -6.92 5.74
C GLN A 101 -6.81 -8.37 5.21
N GLY A 102 -6.95 -9.36 6.10
CA GLY A 102 -6.80 -10.78 5.71
C GLY A 102 -5.34 -11.20 5.69
N HIS A 103 -5.10 -12.38 5.15
CA HIS A 103 -3.78 -13.02 5.12
C HIS A 103 -3.02 -12.80 3.80
N SER A 104 -3.75 -12.61 2.69
CA SER A 104 -3.15 -12.51 1.35
C SER A 104 -2.64 -11.09 1.06
N GLU A 105 -1.48 -11.00 0.42
CA GLU A 105 -0.95 -9.75 -0.15
C GLU A 105 -1.58 -9.41 -1.52
N PHE A 106 -2.32 -10.34 -2.11
CA PHE A 106 -2.94 -10.19 -3.43
C PHE A 106 -4.46 -9.96 -3.37
N GLY A 107 -4.98 -9.62 -2.20
CA GLY A 107 -6.38 -9.23 -2.05
C GLY A 107 -6.88 -9.26 -0.63
N ILE A 108 -7.64 -8.25 -0.29
CA ILE A 108 -8.34 -8.10 0.99
C ILE A 108 -9.75 -8.66 0.80
N THR A 109 -9.97 -9.90 1.22
CA THR A 109 -11.17 -10.70 0.93
C THR A 109 -11.68 -11.46 2.16
N GLY A 110 -12.59 -12.40 1.97
CA GLY A 110 -13.12 -13.25 3.04
C GLY A 110 -13.83 -12.46 4.14
N ASP A 111 -13.41 -12.65 5.39
CA ASP A 111 -13.99 -11.99 6.57
C ASP A 111 -13.23 -10.70 6.97
N ALA A 112 -12.30 -10.23 6.14
CA ALA A 112 -11.56 -9.00 6.39
C ALA A 112 -12.49 -7.79 6.49
N THR A 113 -12.35 -7.00 7.55
CA THR A 113 -13.28 -5.88 7.82
C THR A 113 -13.17 -4.74 6.81
N LEU A 114 -12.05 -4.64 6.09
CA LEU A 114 -11.83 -3.60 5.08
C LEU A 114 -12.23 -4.03 3.66
N LYS A 115 -12.64 -5.27 3.42
CA LYS A 115 -12.84 -5.82 2.07
C LYS A 115 -13.74 -4.99 1.15
N ASP A 116 -14.74 -4.34 1.71
CA ASP A 116 -15.72 -3.52 0.97
C ASP A 116 -15.49 -2.02 1.17
N TRP A 117 -14.38 -1.63 1.83
CA TRP A 117 -14.11 -0.23 2.10
C TRP A 117 -13.79 0.52 0.81
N ASP A 118 -14.62 1.53 0.50
CA ASP A 118 -14.51 2.38 -0.67
C ASP A 118 -14.99 3.79 -0.35
N VAL A 119 -14.11 4.78 -0.48
CA VAL A 119 -14.44 6.19 -0.27
C VAL A 119 -14.21 7.04 -1.53
N LYS A 120 -14.02 6.42 -2.70
CA LYS A 120 -13.76 7.10 -3.98
C LYS A 120 -14.73 8.24 -4.24
N ASN A 121 -16.02 7.97 -4.15
CA ASN A 121 -17.07 8.94 -4.45
C ASN A 121 -17.16 10.09 -3.44
N ARG A 122 -16.45 9.95 -2.31
CA ARG A 122 -16.43 10.91 -1.21
C ARG A 122 -15.18 11.78 -1.17
N LEU A 123 -14.17 11.51 -1.99
CA LEU A 123 -12.92 12.29 -2.03
C LEU A 123 -13.18 13.77 -2.27
N LYS A 124 -14.16 14.11 -3.10
CA LYS A 124 -14.61 15.50 -3.37
C LYS A 124 -15.14 16.26 -2.14
N GLU A 125 -15.47 15.55 -1.05
CA GLU A 125 -15.88 16.17 0.22
C GLU A 125 -14.67 16.71 1.01
N ILE A 126 -13.44 16.28 0.67
CA ILE A 126 -12.21 16.72 1.34
C ILE A 126 -11.80 18.07 0.75
N THR A 127 -11.80 19.10 1.60
CA THR A 127 -11.55 20.50 1.22
C THR A 127 -10.24 21.06 1.76
N VAL A 128 -9.61 20.39 2.72
CA VAL A 128 -8.29 20.82 3.24
C VAL A 128 -7.21 20.60 2.19
N PRO A 129 -6.12 21.39 2.19
CA PRO A 129 -4.97 21.08 1.35
C PRO A 129 -4.56 19.62 1.51
N THR A 130 -4.39 18.91 0.40
CA THR A 130 -4.12 17.46 0.43
C THR A 130 -2.98 17.11 -0.50
N LEU A 131 -1.95 16.47 0.04
CA LEU A 131 -0.88 15.85 -0.75
C LEU A 131 -1.15 14.34 -0.86
N VAL A 132 -1.25 13.85 -2.07
CA VAL A 132 -1.29 12.41 -2.36
C VAL A 132 0.08 11.98 -2.86
N ILE A 133 0.65 10.95 -2.27
CA ILE A 133 1.97 10.43 -2.64
C ILE A 133 1.79 9.02 -3.20
N GLY A 134 2.22 8.83 -4.44
CA GLY A 134 2.28 7.54 -5.10
C GLY A 134 3.69 7.21 -5.57
N ALA A 135 4.00 5.94 -5.72
CA ALA A 135 5.31 5.48 -6.13
C ALA A 135 5.22 4.45 -7.25
N LYS A 136 6.26 4.43 -8.10
CA LYS A 136 6.27 3.62 -9.33
C LYS A 136 6.13 2.13 -9.07
N TYR A 137 6.72 1.65 -7.98
CA TYR A 137 6.82 0.22 -7.67
C TYR A 137 5.97 -0.18 -6.47
N ASP A 138 5.07 0.73 -6.01
CA ASP A 138 4.22 0.53 -4.84
C ASP A 138 3.23 -0.63 -5.03
N THR A 139 2.79 -1.21 -3.95
CA THR A 139 1.61 -2.08 -3.88
C THR A 139 0.31 -1.33 -4.17
N MET A 140 0.33 0.00 -4.11
CA MET A 140 -0.79 0.88 -4.45
C MET A 140 -0.62 1.43 -5.88
N ASP A 141 -1.66 1.31 -6.72
CA ASP A 141 -1.60 1.78 -8.10
C ASP A 141 -1.27 3.29 -8.18
N PRO A 142 -0.12 3.68 -8.75
CA PRO A 142 0.27 5.08 -8.87
C PRO A 142 -0.71 5.91 -9.71
N ASN A 143 -1.42 5.30 -10.66
CA ASN A 143 -2.44 5.99 -11.45
C ASN A 143 -3.67 6.29 -10.60
N HIS A 144 -4.09 5.35 -9.74
CA HIS A 144 -5.16 5.58 -8.78
C HIS A 144 -4.77 6.67 -7.77
N MET A 145 -3.53 6.67 -7.30
CA MET A 145 -3.02 7.72 -6.40
C MET A 145 -3.02 9.11 -7.08
N GLU A 146 -2.59 9.19 -8.34
CA GLU A 146 -2.66 10.43 -9.10
C GLU A 146 -4.12 10.88 -9.32
N TRP A 147 -5.01 9.94 -9.66
CA TRP A 147 -6.44 10.22 -9.80
C TRP A 147 -7.03 10.75 -8.49
N MET A 148 -6.74 10.16 -7.35
CA MET A 148 -7.20 10.65 -6.03
C MET A 148 -6.83 12.13 -5.79
N SER A 149 -5.63 12.55 -6.20
CA SER A 149 -5.18 13.94 -6.04
C SER A 149 -6.02 14.94 -6.84
N LYS A 150 -6.64 14.48 -7.93
CA LYS A 150 -7.52 15.27 -8.80
C LYS A 150 -8.97 15.31 -8.30
N GLU A 151 -9.38 14.28 -7.54
CA GLU A 151 -10.74 14.18 -6.98
C GLU A 151 -10.92 14.99 -5.70
N VAL A 152 -9.88 15.17 -4.89
CA VAL A 152 -9.94 16.05 -3.71
C VAL A 152 -9.89 17.53 -4.14
N GLN A 153 -10.62 18.42 -3.47
CA GLN A 153 -10.79 19.81 -3.95
C GLN A 153 -9.48 20.62 -4.01
N ASN A 154 -8.57 20.41 -3.06
CA ASN A 154 -7.28 21.10 -2.98
C ASN A 154 -6.13 20.08 -2.98
N GLY A 155 -6.15 19.20 -3.97
CA GLY A 155 -5.20 18.11 -4.09
C GLY A 155 -3.93 18.48 -4.86
N SER A 156 -2.83 17.90 -4.45
CA SER A 156 -1.56 17.87 -5.18
C SER A 156 -1.01 16.45 -5.21
N TYR A 157 -0.19 16.14 -6.21
CA TYR A 157 0.40 14.81 -6.38
C TYR A 157 1.92 14.86 -6.30
N LEU A 158 2.49 13.98 -5.49
CA LEU A 158 3.92 13.70 -5.47
C LEU A 158 4.15 12.29 -6.02
N PHE A 159 4.85 12.19 -7.13
CA PHE A 159 5.25 10.91 -7.70
C PHE A 159 6.68 10.56 -7.29
N CYS A 160 6.89 9.36 -6.76
CA CYS A 160 8.18 8.79 -6.40
C CYS A 160 8.65 7.79 -7.48
N PRO A 161 9.44 8.22 -8.49
CA PRO A 161 9.77 7.39 -9.65
C PRO A 161 10.70 6.22 -9.32
N ASN A 162 11.42 6.27 -8.22
CA ASN A 162 12.32 5.22 -7.76
C ASN A 162 11.76 4.47 -6.54
N GLY A 163 10.64 4.94 -5.98
CA GLY A 163 10.06 4.46 -4.74
C GLY A 163 9.13 3.28 -4.90
N SER A 164 8.96 2.56 -3.81
CA SER A 164 7.95 1.52 -3.57
C SER A 164 7.02 1.90 -2.43
N HIS A 165 6.39 0.94 -1.76
CA HIS A 165 5.50 1.21 -0.63
C HIS A 165 6.19 1.98 0.50
N LEU A 166 7.47 1.79 0.70
CA LEU A 166 8.29 2.52 1.67
C LEU A 166 9.18 3.57 0.99
N SER A 167 8.58 4.44 0.16
CA SER A 167 9.27 5.50 -0.60
C SER A 167 10.08 6.45 0.27
N GLN A 168 9.75 6.57 1.54
CA GLN A 168 10.52 7.32 2.53
C GLN A 168 11.92 6.72 2.78
N TYR A 169 12.20 5.53 2.26
CA TYR A 169 13.51 4.86 2.29
C TYR A 169 14.14 4.75 0.89
N ASP A 170 13.42 4.23 -0.09
CA ASP A 170 14.00 3.93 -1.41
C ASP A 170 13.91 5.08 -2.42
N ASP A 171 13.07 6.11 -2.17
CA ASP A 171 13.10 7.41 -2.86
C ASP A 171 13.11 8.59 -1.88
N GLN A 172 13.88 8.46 -0.82
CA GLN A 172 13.90 9.33 0.37
C GLN A 172 13.97 10.81 0.04
N LYS A 173 14.91 11.20 -0.83
CA LYS A 173 15.13 12.61 -1.16
C LYS A 173 13.91 13.25 -1.81
N ASN A 174 13.29 12.56 -2.76
CA ASN A 174 12.11 13.04 -3.46
C ASN A 174 10.91 13.09 -2.52
N TYR A 175 10.71 12.02 -1.76
CA TYR A 175 9.62 11.89 -0.79
C TYR A 175 9.62 13.02 0.24
N PHE A 176 10.74 13.25 0.94
CA PHE A 176 10.81 14.28 1.98
C PHE A 176 10.85 15.70 1.43
N ASN A 177 11.48 15.93 0.28
CA ASN A 177 11.40 17.24 -0.38
C ASN A 177 9.95 17.59 -0.75
N GLY A 178 9.17 16.63 -1.23
CA GLY A 178 7.75 16.85 -1.52
C GLY A 178 6.94 17.20 -0.28
N ILE A 179 7.16 16.50 0.83
CA ILE A 179 6.47 16.77 2.10
C ILE A 179 6.85 18.15 2.68
N ILE A 180 8.14 18.50 2.63
CA ILE A 180 8.63 19.80 3.19
C ILE A 180 8.09 20.98 2.40
N ASN A 181 7.85 20.81 1.09
CA ASN A 181 7.34 21.87 0.23
C ASN A 181 5.81 21.95 0.21
N PHE A 182 5.12 20.99 0.79
CA PHE A 182 3.67 21.00 0.98
C PHE A 182 3.26 21.78 2.22
#